data_5399cfcba386eb8e7bd38e724704b5c2
#
_entry.id   5399cfcba386eb8e7bd38e724704b5c2
#
_cell.length_a   1.000
_cell.length_b   1.000
_cell.length_c   1.000
_cell.angle_alpha   90.00
_cell.angle_beta   90.00
_cell.angle_gamma   90.00
#
_symmetry.space_group_name_H-M   'P 1'
#
loop_
_entity.id
_entity.type
_entity.pdbx_description
1 polymer ?
#
loop_
_entity_poly.entity_id
_entity_poly.type
_entity_poly.pdbx_seq_one_letter_code
_entity_poly.pdbx_strand_id
1 'polypeptide(L)'
;MKLGFFYTCYTEKRAVEYSLKELRKHYVNNPIYLVSDGGLDFTYLKKDYDNLEVSLEEDTMSDTFKVTDQNWREPVHQNIIKRATFAVLNRLEKAIKFCKSEYILMMDPDALVRGPLNIPDGVKLLGSRINVGLPESIRDVLSRVEGSKVINCWGATPAIFETKTFMESWENIKVTPEIIDMLIYEFYAIYAHDLLLPLVFALVGAEETFNPDIIECKRNLNWENTNHPLVHQFKEFY
;
A
#
# COMPACT_ATOMS: atom_id res chain seq x y z
N MET A 1 9.65 -11.26 15.67
CA MET A 1 8.72 -10.69 14.66
C MET A 1 9.45 -10.59 13.33
N LYS A 2 8.85 -11.08 12.23
CA LYS A 2 9.44 -11.09 10.90
C LYS A 2 8.75 -10.04 10.04
N LEU A 3 9.51 -9.05 9.53
CA LEU A 3 9.04 -7.96 8.67
C LEU A 3 9.52 -8.18 7.23
N GLY A 4 8.62 -8.08 6.27
CA GLY A 4 8.92 -8.02 4.84
C GLY A 4 8.62 -6.64 4.29
N PHE A 5 9.06 -6.37 3.06
CA PHE A 5 8.89 -5.07 2.40
C PHE A 5 8.25 -5.25 1.03
N PHE A 6 7.34 -4.36 0.70
CA PHE A 6 6.68 -4.31 -0.59
C PHE A 6 6.81 -2.91 -1.18
N TYR A 7 7.34 -2.84 -2.39
CA TYR A 7 7.47 -1.60 -3.16
C TYR A 7 6.62 -1.65 -4.42
N THR A 8 5.89 -0.57 -4.68
CA THR A 8 5.29 -0.31 -5.99
C THR A 8 6.07 0.80 -6.68
N CYS A 9 6.72 0.50 -7.80
CA CYS A 9 7.61 1.39 -8.51
C CYS A 9 7.17 1.54 -9.97
N TYR A 10 7.39 2.72 -10.56
CA TYR A 10 7.10 2.96 -11.96
C TYR A 10 8.35 3.42 -12.72
N THR A 11 8.71 4.70 -12.65
CA THR A 11 9.83 5.28 -13.38
C THR A 11 10.95 5.85 -12.50
N GLU A 12 10.78 5.81 -11.19
CA GLU A 12 11.59 6.53 -10.20
C GLU A 12 12.89 5.80 -9.84
N LYS A 13 13.72 5.50 -10.85
CA LYS A 13 14.93 4.70 -10.69
C LYS A 13 15.81 5.16 -9.52
N ARG A 14 16.12 6.47 -9.44
CA ARG A 14 17.02 7.01 -8.42
C ARG A 14 16.43 6.90 -7.01
N ALA A 15 15.11 7.14 -6.87
CA ALA A 15 14.42 7.02 -5.61
C ALA A 15 14.41 5.56 -5.13
N VAL A 16 14.10 4.60 -6.02
CA VAL A 16 14.13 3.17 -5.71
C VAL A 16 15.52 2.73 -5.24
N GLU A 17 16.57 3.04 -6.00
CA GLU A 17 17.94 2.65 -5.66
C GLU A 17 18.38 3.23 -4.31
N TYR A 18 18.06 4.50 -4.05
CA TYR A 18 18.39 5.16 -2.79
C TYR A 18 17.59 4.58 -1.62
N SER A 19 16.28 4.43 -1.77
CA SER A 19 15.41 3.86 -0.73
C SER A 19 15.84 2.44 -0.34
N LEU A 20 16.15 1.58 -1.32
CA LEU A 20 16.65 0.23 -1.05
C LEU A 20 18.00 0.25 -0.33
N LYS A 21 18.90 1.13 -0.71
CA LYS A 21 20.20 1.29 -0.07
C LYS A 21 20.05 1.70 1.41
N GLU A 22 19.18 2.66 1.69
CA GLU A 22 18.89 3.09 3.07
C GLU A 22 18.24 1.96 3.87
N LEU A 23 17.21 1.31 3.30
CA LEU A 23 16.54 0.17 3.93
C LEU A 23 17.53 -0.93 4.35
N ARG A 24 18.47 -1.30 3.49
CA ARG A 24 19.43 -2.38 3.73
C ARG A 24 20.44 -2.05 4.84
N LYS A 25 20.60 -0.81 5.25
CA LYS A 25 21.41 -0.47 6.43
C LYS A 25 20.79 -1.00 7.74
N HIS A 26 19.47 -1.13 7.78
CA HIS A 26 18.71 -1.52 8.98
C HIS A 26 18.11 -2.92 8.88
N TYR A 27 17.79 -3.37 7.67
CA TYR A 27 17.10 -4.63 7.36
C TYR A 27 17.87 -5.44 6.32
N VAL A 28 19.08 -5.88 6.68
CA VAL A 28 20.06 -6.50 5.78
C VAL A 28 19.51 -7.71 5.03
N ASN A 29 18.82 -8.62 5.73
CA ASN A 29 18.38 -9.92 5.20
C ASN A 29 16.86 -10.06 5.06
N ASN A 30 16.11 -8.99 5.31
CA ASN A 30 14.66 -9.06 5.22
C ASN A 30 14.21 -9.20 3.75
N PRO A 31 13.17 -10.00 3.47
CA PRO A 31 12.67 -10.16 2.11
C PRO A 31 12.04 -8.87 1.59
N ILE A 32 12.31 -8.56 0.32
CA ILE A 32 11.74 -7.40 -0.38
C ILE A 32 11.07 -7.91 -1.66
N TYR A 33 9.81 -7.57 -1.86
CA TYR A 33 9.08 -7.78 -3.10
C TYR A 33 8.84 -6.43 -3.77
N LEU A 34 9.45 -6.23 -4.94
CA LEU A 34 9.33 -5.00 -5.72
C LEU A 34 8.50 -5.26 -6.97
N VAL A 35 7.47 -4.47 -7.17
CA VAL A 35 6.66 -4.46 -8.40
C VAL A 35 7.05 -3.28 -9.26
N SER A 36 7.41 -3.57 -10.52
CA SER A 36 7.47 -2.56 -11.58
C SER A 36 6.14 -2.54 -12.31
N ASP A 37 5.39 -1.45 -12.14
CA ASP A 37 4.04 -1.28 -12.68
C ASP A 37 4.08 -0.67 -14.10
N GLY A 38 4.49 -1.48 -15.09
CA GLY A 38 4.58 -1.08 -16.49
C GLY A 38 5.65 -0.05 -16.83
N GLY A 39 6.52 0.28 -15.87
CA GLY A 39 7.60 1.27 -16.04
C GLY A 39 8.95 0.67 -16.38
N LEU A 40 9.93 0.94 -15.54
CA LEU A 40 11.30 0.46 -15.73
C LEU A 40 11.46 -1.00 -15.29
N ASP A 41 12.35 -1.73 -15.96
CA ASP A 41 12.82 -3.01 -15.50
C ASP A 41 13.86 -2.84 -14.37
N PHE A 42 13.47 -3.20 -13.16
CA PHE A 42 14.32 -3.18 -11.96
C PHE A 42 15.00 -4.51 -11.66
N THR A 43 14.91 -5.52 -12.55
CA THR A 43 15.49 -6.85 -12.31
C THR A 43 17.00 -6.82 -12.12
N TYR A 44 17.69 -5.81 -12.66
CA TYR A 44 19.13 -5.62 -12.45
C TYR A 44 19.53 -5.46 -10.96
N LEU A 45 18.59 -5.02 -10.09
CA LEU A 45 18.86 -4.87 -8.65
C LEU A 45 19.02 -6.22 -7.93
N LYS A 46 18.51 -7.32 -8.50
CA LYS A 46 18.63 -8.66 -7.90
C LYS A 46 20.08 -9.12 -7.76
N LYS A 47 21.02 -8.58 -8.54
CA LYS A 47 22.45 -8.88 -8.42
C LYS A 47 23.12 -8.24 -7.20
N ASP A 48 22.54 -7.13 -6.69
CA ASP A 48 23.12 -6.32 -5.63
C ASP A 48 22.44 -6.58 -4.26
N TYR A 49 21.25 -7.22 -4.29
CA TYR A 49 20.46 -7.44 -3.08
C TYR A 49 19.95 -8.88 -2.98
N ASP A 50 20.41 -9.58 -1.95
CA ASP A 50 19.85 -10.88 -1.58
C ASP A 50 18.41 -10.71 -1.05
N ASN A 51 17.60 -11.76 -1.23
CA ASN A 51 16.19 -11.76 -0.81
C ASN A 51 15.33 -10.63 -1.43
N LEU A 52 15.70 -10.15 -2.62
CA LEU A 52 14.91 -9.26 -3.45
C LEU A 52 14.26 -10.05 -4.59
N GLU A 53 12.94 -9.99 -4.67
CA GLU A 53 12.18 -10.40 -5.86
C GLU A 53 11.66 -9.16 -6.60
N VAL A 54 11.77 -9.19 -7.91
CA VAL A 54 11.26 -8.13 -8.79
C VAL A 54 10.24 -8.75 -9.73
N SER A 55 9.01 -8.24 -9.69
CA SER A 55 7.92 -8.61 -10.58
C SER A 55 7.68 -7.50 -11.59
N LEU A 56 7.71 -7.85 -12.87
CA LEU A 56 7.29 -6.95 -13.94
C LEU A 56 5.80 -7.19 -14.18
N GLU A 57 5.00 -6.17 -13.95
CA GLU A 57 3.54 -6.25 -14.07
C GLU A 57 3.07 -5.39 -15.24
N GLU A 58 1.87 -5.67 -15.75
CA GLU A 58 1.21 -4.79 -16.71
C GLU A 58 0.93 -3.43 -16.07
N ASP A 59 1.06 -2.37 -16.86
CA ASP A 59 0.72 -1.03 -16.43
C ASP A 59 -0.79 -0.92 -16.16
N THR A 60 -1.14 -0.88 -14.88
CA THR A 60 -2.52 -0.69 -14.45
C THR A 60 -2.80 0.75 -14.02
N MET A 61 -1.74 1.55 -13.81
CA MET A 61 -1.88 2.91 -13.32
C MET A 61 -2.15 3.92 -14.43
N SER A 62 -1.56 3.77 -15.61
CA SER A 62 -1.76 4.73 -16.71
C SER A 62 -3.22 4.83 -17.15
N ASP A 63 -3.96 3.72 -17.11
CA ASP A 63 -5.38 3.73 -17.40
C ASP A 63 -6.22 4.42 -16.32
N THR A 64 -5.80 4.33 -15.05
CA THR A 64 -6.53 4.98 -13.96
C THR A 64 -6.46 6.51 -14.02
N PHE A 65 -5.40 7.08 -14.59
CA PHE A 65 -5.30 8.53 -14.80
C PHE A 65 -6.34 9.08 -15.80
N LYS A 66 -6.98 8.21 -16.58
CA LYS A 66 -8.10 8.58 -17.48
C LYS A 66 -9.43 8.69 -16.74
N VAL A 67 -9.50 8.15 -15.52
CA VAL A 67 -10.69 8.17 -14.67
C VAL A 67 -10.73 9.47 -13.87
N THR A 68 -11.84 10.18 -13.95
CA THR A 68 -12.06 11.47 -13.30
C THR A 68 -13.39 11.49 -12.56
N ASP A 69 -13.61 12.51 -11.71
CA ASP A 69 -14.88 12.75 -11.02
C ASP A 69 -16.09 12.85 -11.97
N GLN A 70 -15.83 13.16 -13.24
CA GLN A 70 -16.89 13.36 -14.24
C GLN A 70 -17.29 12.09 -14.99
N ASN A 71 -16.34 11.14 -15.16
CA ASN A 71 -16.54 9.98 -16.03
C ASN A 71 -16.49 8.63 -15.32
N TRP A 72 -16.13 8.56 -14.04
CA TRP A 72 -15.89 7.30 -13.32
C TRP A 72 -17.10 6.35 -13.25
N ARG A 73 -18.34 6.90 -13.39
CA ARG A 73 -19.57 6.10 -13.39
C ARG A 73 -19.84 5.39 -14.72
N GLU A 74 -19.08 5.70 -15.76
CA GLU A 74 -19.21 5.00 -17.03
C GLU A 74 -18.71 3.55 -16.88
N PRO A 75 -19.37 2.54 -17.46
CA PRO A 75 -19.01 1.14 -17.29
C PRO A 75 -17.56 0.83 -17.67
N VAL A 76 -17.00 1.50 -18.68
CA VAL A 76 -15.61 1.33 -19.09
C VAL A 76 -14.64 1.77 -18.00
N HIS A 77 -14.92 2.91 -17.35
CA HIS A 77 -14.08 3.44 -16.27
C HIS A 77 -14.22 2.63 -14.97
N GLN A 78 -15.41 2.17 -14.64
CA GLN A 78 -15.60 1.23 -13.52
C GLN A 78 -14.82 -0.06 -13.70
N ASN A 79 -14.76 -0.60 -14.93
CA ASN A 79 -13.94 -1.76 -15.24
C ASN A 79 -12.44 -1.48 -15.08
N ILE A 80 -11.97 -0.28 -15.43
CA ILE A 80 -10.58 0.14 -15.19
C ILE A 80 -10.28 0.14 -13.70
N ILE A 81 -11.11 0.78 -12.89
CA ILE A 81 -10.97 0.83 -11.42
C ILE A 81 -10.96 -0.59 -10.84
N LYS A 82 -11.90 -1.44 -11.26
CA LYS A 82 -11.98 -2.82 -10.80
C LYS A 82 -10.69 -3.61 -11.10
N ARG A 83 -10.19 -3.54 -12.33
CA ARG A 83 -8.92 -4.19 -12.71
C ARG A 83 -7.75 -3.69 -11.87
N ALA A 84 -7.63 -2.37 -11.69
CA ALA A 84 -6.57 -1.77 -10.88
C ALA A 84 -6.66 -2.23 -9.41
N THR A 85 -7.86 -2.23 -8.82
CA THR A 85 -8.10 -2.71 -7.45
C THR A 85 -7.64 -4.16 -7.27
N PHE A 86 -8.11 -5.06 -8.15
CA PHE A 86 -7.71 -6.47 -8.08
C PHE A 86 -6.21 -6.68 -8.38
N ALA A 87 -5.62 -5.88 -9.27
CA ALA A 87 -4.18 -5.94 -9.53
C ALA A 87 -3.37 -5.61 -8.27
N VAL A 88 -3.74 -4.56 -7.54
CA VAL A 88 -3.09 -4.19 -6.28
C VAL A 88 -3.22 -5.32 -5.24
N LEU A 89 -4.41 -5.87 -5.04
CA LEU A 89 -4.65 -6.95 -4.09
C LEU A 89 -3.85 -8.22 -4.45
N ASN A 90 -3.80 -8.60 -5.72
CA ASN A 90 -3.01 -9.73 -6.20
C ASN A 90 -1.49 -9.51 -5.99
N ARG A 91 -1.00 -8.29 -6.18
CA ARG A 91 0.41 -7.94 -5.95
C ARG A 91 0.78 -8.08 -4.48
N LEU A 92 -0.10 -7.63 -3.58
CA LEU A 92 0.07 -7.80 -2.14
C LEU A 92 0.06 -9.28 -1.75
N GLU A 93 -0.82 -10.10 -2.32
CA GLU A 93 -0.82 -11.56 -2.11
C GLU A 93 0.51 -12.19 -2.56
N LYS A 94 1.04 -11.82 -3.75
CA LYS A 94 2.34 -12.29 -4.24
C LYS A 94 3.47 -11.89 -3.28
N ALA A 95 3.47 -10.63 -2.80
CA ALA A 95 4.44 -10.14 -1.85
C ALA A 95 4.40 -10.93 -0.53
N ILE A 96 3.23 -11.21 0.01
CA ILE A 96 3.04 -12.01 1.23
C ILE A 96 3.58 -13.42 1.04
N LYS A 97 3.25 -14.06 -0.09
CA LYS A 97 3.72 -15.42 -0.42
C LYS A 97 5.23 -15.51 -0.56
N PHE A 98 5.86 -14.48 -1.13
CA PHE A 98 7.32 -14.41 -1.26
C PHE A 98 7.99 -14.12 0.09
N CYS A 99 7.56 -13.06 0.77
CA CYS A 99 8.19 -12.60 2.00
C CYS A 99 8.05 -13.59 3.16
N LYS A 100 6.92 -14.31 3.24
CA LYS A 100 6.60 -15.24 4.34
C LYS A 100 6.84 -14.61 5.71
N SER A 101 6.47 -13.35 5.83
CA SER A 101 6.66 -12.50 7.01
C SER A 101 5.33 -12.33 7.75
N GLU A 102 5.42 -12.04 9.03
CA GLU A 102 4.25 -11.75 9.87
C GLU A 102 3.63 -10.39 9.51
N TYR A 103 4.50 -9.43 9.20
CA TYR A 103 4.13 -8.10 8.76
C TYR A 103 4.79 -7.74 7.44
N ILE A 104 4.12 -6.88 6.66
CA ILE A 104 4.67 -6.22 5.47
C ILE A 104 4.64 -4.72 5.69
N LEU A 105 5.75 -4.03 5.41
CA LEU A 105 5.74 -2.59 5.16
C LEU A 105 5.52 -2.36 3.66
N MET A 106 4.39 -1.76 3.31
CA MET A 106 4.10 -1.27 1.96
C MET A 106 4.62 0.15 1.81
N MET A 107 5.38 0.41 0.76
CA MET A 107 6.07 1.67 0.52
C MET A 107 6.02 2.06 -0.94
N ASP A 108 6.00 3.37 -1.16
CA ASP A 108 6.35 3.98 -2.43
C ASP A 108 7.86 4.26 -2.52
N PRO A 109 8.42 4.48 -3.71
CA PRO A 109 9.86 4.73 -3.87
C PRO A 109 10.38 5.97 -3.15
N ASP A 110 9.48 6.91 -2.84
CA ASP A 110 9.77 8.15 -2.12
C ASP A 110 9.64 8.03 -0.59
N ALA A 111 9.52 6.80 -0.08
CA ALA A 111 9.60 6.51 1.35
C ALA A 111 10.99 5.99 1.73
N LEU A 112 11.53 6.48 2.86
CA LEU A 112 12.85 6.10 3.37
C LEU A 112 12.74 5.48 4.76
N VAL A 113 13.27 4.27 4.90
CA VAL A 113 13.50 3.65 6.21
C VAL A 113 14.89 4.04 6.70
N ARG A 114 14.96 4.77 7.83
CA ARG A 114 16.18 5.34 8.40
C ARG A 114 16.54 4.75 9.78
N GLY A 115 15.73 3.82 10.27
CA GLY A 115 15.93 3.19 11.58
C GLY A 115 15.05 1.97 11.76
N PRO A 116 15.21 1.28 12.90
CA PRO A 116 14.32 0.19 13.26
C PRO A 116 12.91 0.71 13.51
N LEU A 117 11.94 -0.01 12.96
CA LEU A 117 10.51 0.32 13.09
C LEU A 117 9.92 -0.41 14.30
N ASN A 118 9.10 0.30 15.06
CA ASN A 118 8.38 -0.28 16.17
C ASN A 118 6.98 -0.74 15.72
N ILE A 119 6.69 -2.03 15.88
CA ILE A 119 5.38 -2.60 15.60
C ILE A 119 4.80 -3.09 16.93
N PRO A 120 3.78 -2.41 17.47
CA PRO A 120 3.15 -2.83 18.72
C PRO A 120 2.48 -4.21 18.59
N ASP A 121 2.50 -4.98 19.68
CA ASP A 121 1.86 -6.29 19.73
C ASP A 121 0.35 -6.20 19.40
N GLY A 122 -0.11 -7.12 18.58
CA GLY A 122 -1.54 -7.25 18.24
C GLY A 122 -2.08 -6.20 17.26
N VAL A 123 -1.24 -5.27 16.79
CA VAL A 123 -1.66 -4.31 15.76
C VAL A 123 -1.92 -5.03 14.44
N LYS A 124 -2.95 -4.58 13.72
CA LYS A 124 -3.33 -5.17 12.42
C LYS A 124 -2.86 -4.31 11.25
N LEU A 125 -3.02 -3.00 11.38
CA LEU A 125 -2.64 -2.02 10.38
C LEU A 125 -2.12 -0.77 11.06
N LEU A 126 -0.89 -0.36 10.72
CA LEU A 126 -0.27 0.89 11.10
C LEU A 126 -0.11 1.75 9.86
N GLY A 127 -0.79 2.87 9.80
CA GLY A 127 -0.71 3.81 8.68
C GLY A 127 -0.15 5.16 9.05
N SER A 128 0.07 6.00 8.05
CA SER A 128 0.42 7.40 8.25
C SER A 128 -0.80 8.23 8.67
N ARG A 129 -0.55 9.38 9.27
CA ARG A 129 -1.61 10.24 9.84
C ARG A 129 -2.27 11.12 8.77
N ILE A 130 -2.80 10.56 7.70
CA ILE A 130 -3.66 11.32 6.79
C ILE A 130 -5.11 11.03 7.18
N ASN A 131 -5.73 11.95 7.92
CA ASN A 131 -7.14 11.90 8.24
C ASN A 131 -7.95 12.49 7.08
N VAL A 132 -8.28 11.68 6.11
CA VAL A 132 -9.30 12.03 5.12
C VAL A 132 -10.60 11.33 5.50
N GLY A 133 -11.66 12.11 5.68
CA GLY A 133 -12.97 11.55 6.00
C GLY A 133 -13.48 10.65 4.87
N LEU A 134 -13.95 9.47 5.22
CA LEU A 134 -14.62 8.60 4.25
C LEU A 134 -15.98 9.16 3.86
N PRO A 135 -16.36 9.09 2.57
CA PRO A 135 -17.73 9.35 2.14
C PRO A 135 -18.74 8.53 2.94
N GLU A 136 -19.90 9.12 3.23
CA GLU A 136 -20.97 8.44 3.98
C GLU A 136 -21.41 7.16 3.27
N SER A 137 -21.49 7.19 1.94
CA SER A 137 -21.83 6.04 1.12
C SER A 137 -20.89 4.84 1.31
N ILE A 138 -19.57 5.06 1.45
CA ILE A 138 -18.61 3.98 1.76
C ILE A 138 -18.87 3.41 3.16
N ARG A 139 -19.17 4.26 4.14
CA ARG A 139 -19.52 3.81 5.49
C ARG A 139 -20.80 2.97 5.49
N ASP A 140 -21.78 3.36 4.66
CA ASP A 140 -23.00 2.58 4.45
C ASP A 140 -22.74 1.21 3.84
N VAL A 141 -21.83 1.11 2.87
CA VAL A 141 -21.41 -0.20 2.32
C VAL A 141 -20.80 -1.05 3.42
N LEU A 142 -19.83 -0.51 4.16
CA LEU A 142 -19.20 -1.25 5.27
C LEU A 142 -20.23 -1.71 6.30
N SER A 143 -21.22 -0.89 6.64
CA SER A 143 -22.25 -1.24 7.62
C SER A 143 -23.12 -2.44 7.23
N ARG A 144 -23.18 -2.78 5.94
CA ARG A 144 -23.97 -3.90 5.38
C ARG A 144 -23.17 -5.18 5.23
N VAL A 145 -21.85 -5.12 5.39
CA VAL A 145 -20.99 -6.31 5.28
C VAL A 145 -20.83 -6.91 6.66
N GLU A 146 -21.26 -8.18 6.82
CA GLU A 146 -21.16 -8.89 8.08
C GLU A 146 -19.71 -9.03 8.54
N GLY A 147 -19.45 -8.77 9.81
CA GLY A 147 -18.10 -8.81 10.39
C GLY A 147 -17.22 -7.60 10.11
N SER A 148 -17.68 -6.66 9.26
CA SER A 148 -16.92 -5.45 8.98
C SER A 148 -16.97 -4.44 10.12
N LYS A 149 -15.99 -3.52 10.12
CA LYS A 149 -15.97 -2.34 10.98
C LYS A 149 -16.22 -1.09 10.15
N VAL A 150 -17.17 -0.26 10.60
CA VAL A 150 -17.35 1.07 10.00
C VAL A 150 -16.21 1.96 10.46
N ILE A 151 -15.37 2.41 9.52
CA ILE A 151 -14.29 3.36 9.76
C ILE A 151 -14.70 4.75 9.28
N ASN A 152 -14.22 5.80 9.96
CA ASN A 152 -14.60 7.19 9.65
C ASN A 152 -13.56 7.93 8.83
N CYS A 153 -12.34 7.44 8.83
CA CYS A 153 -11.21 8.03 8.12
C CYS A 153 -10.30 6.92 7.61
N TRP A 154 -9.44 7.28 6.69
CA TRP A 154 -8.45 6.40 6.11
C TRP A 154 -7.07 7.04 6.16
N GLY A 155 -6.07 6.22 6.24
CA GLY A 155 -4.67 6.61 6.29
C GLY A 155 -3.99 6.38 4.96
N ALA A 156 -2.74 6.83 4.89
CA ALA A 156 -1.93 6.72 3.70
C ALA A 156 -0.78 5.72 3.87
N THR A 157 -0.22 5.30 2.73
CA THR A 157 1.09 4.70 2.68
C THR A 157 2.17 5.74 3.06
N PRO A 158 3.30 5.29 3.64
CA PRO A 158 3.67 3.91 3.91
C PRO A 158 2.84 3.29 5.05
N ALA A 159 2.53 2.01 4.94
CA ALA A 159 1.73 1.30 5.92
C ALA A 159 2.34 -0.06 6.28
N ILE A 160 2.34 -0.40 7.57
CA ILE A 160 2.74 -1.72 8.06
C ILE A 160 1.46 -2.50 8.36
N PHE A 161 1.34 -3.70 7.82
CA PHE A 161 0.14 -4.50 8.02
C PHE A 161 0.44 -5.97 8.33
N GLU A 162 -0.45 -6.59 9.13
CA GLU A 162 -0.39 -8.01 9.45
C GLU A 162 -0.85 -8.84 8.25
N THR A 163 0.00 -9.76 7.80
CA THR A 163 -0.24 -10.56 6.59
C THR A 163 -1.42 -11.52 6.76
N LYS A 164 -1.61 -12.08 7.95
CA LYS A 164 -2.72 -13.00 8.25
C LYS A 164 -4.08 -12.30 8.07
N THR A 165 -4.24 -11.12 8.66
CA THR A 165 -5.48 -10.34 8.58
C THR A 165 -5.77 -9.89 7.13
N PHE A 166 -4.73 -9.46 6.39
CA PHE A 166 -4.89 -9.16 4.96
C PHE A 166 -5.38 -10.38 4.18
N MET A 167 -4.76 -11.55 4.36
CA MET A 167 -5.13 -12.76 3.64
C MET A 167 -6.56 -13.23 3.98
N GLU A 168 -6.99 -13.09 5.22
CA GLU A 168 -8.37 -13.38 5.63
C GLU A 168 -9.36 -12.51 4.84
N SER A 169 -9.14 -11.20 4.80
CA SER A 169 -9.98 -10.29 4.03
C SER A 169 -9.92 -10.58 2.53
N TRP A 170 -8.73 -10.84 2.01
CA TRP A 170 -8.56 -11.14 0.58
C TRP A 170 -9.29 -12.42 0.15
N GLU A 171 -9.24 -13.48 0.97
CA GLU A 171 -10.02 -14.70 0.69
C GLU A 171 -11.53 -14.42 0.68
N ASN A 172 -12.03 -13.61 1.62
CA ASN A 172 -13.44 -13.18 1.62
C ASN A 172 -13.81 -12.39 0.35
N ILE A 173 -12.95 -11.46 -0.08
CA ILE A 173 -13.16 -10.69 -1.33
C ILE A 173 -13.17 -11.62 -2.55
N LYS A 174 -12.30 -12.62 -2.63
CA LYS A 174 -12.30 -13.59 -3.74
C LYS A 174 -13.58 -14.42 -3.79
N VAL A 175 -14.18 -14.74 -2.65
CA VAL A 175 -15.45 -15.49 -2.57
C VAL A 175 -16.64 -14.58 -2.88
N THR A 176 -16.58 -13.30 -2.49
CA THR A 176 -17.67 -12.34 -2.65
C THR A 176 -17.14 -11.05 -3.33
N PRO A 177 -16.74 -11.13 -4.61
CA PRO A 177 -16.12 -10.00 -5.31
C PRO A 177 -17.06 -8.80 -5.48
N GLU A 178 -18.38 -8.99 -5.32
CA GLU A 178 -19.40 -7.95 -5.37
C GLU A 178 -19.19 -6.86 -4.31
N ILE A 179 -18.48 -7.16 -3.23
CA ILE A 179 -18.09 -6.16 -2.21
C ILE A 179 -17.24 -5.06 -2.86
N ILE A 180 -16.31 -5.43 -3.72
CA ILE A 180 -15.48 -4.46 -4.45
C ILE A 180 -16.34 -3.66 -5.43
N ASP A 181 -17.28 -4.29 -6.12
CA ASP A 181 -18.19 -3.61 -7.04
C ASP A 181 -19.04 -2.56 -6.29
N MET A 182 -19.54 -2.88 -5.09
CA MET A 182 -20.27 -1.92 -4.26
C MET A 182 -19.38 -0.73 -3.85
N LEU A 183 -18.14 -0.98 -3.43
CA LEU A 183 -17.21 0.08 -3.05
C LEU A 183 -16.84 0.98 -4.25
N ILE A 184 -16.58 0.39 -5.41
CA ILE A 184 -16.28 1.13 -6.65
C ILE A 184 -17.46 2.00 -7.07
N TYR A 185 -18.68 1.52 -6.92
CA TYR A 185 -19.88 2.26 -7.24
C TYR A 185 -20.02 3.54 -6.42
N GLU A 186 -19.53 3.53 -5.19
CA GLU A 186 -19.62 4.68 -4.27
C GLU A 186 -18.40 5.62 -4.36
N PHE A 187 -17.21 5.08 -4.70
CA PHE A 187 -16.00 5.91 -4.76
C PHE A 187 -14.94 5.36 -5.72
N TYR A 188 -14.65 6.13 -6.76
CA TYR A 188 -13.74 5.69 -7.84
C TYR A 188 -12.28 5.50 -7.42
N ALA A 189 -11.82 6.22 -6.41
CA ALA A 189 -10.41 6.18 -6.00
C ALA A 189 -10.07 5.01 -5.06
N ILE A 190 -10.95 4.03 -4.88
CA ILE A 190 -10.69 2.91 -3.95
C ILE A 190 -9.48 2.06 -4.33
N TYR A 191 -9.05 2.10 -5.60
CA TYR A 191 -7.83 1.41 -6.04
C TYR A 191 -6.54 2.01 -5.46
N ALA A 192 -6.58 3.27 -4.97
CA ALA A 192 -5.42 3.90 -4.36
C ALA A 192 -5.02 3.15 -3.08
N HIS A 193 -3.75 2.86 -2.95
CA HIS A 193 -3.20 2.11 -1.80
C HIS A 193 -3.63 2.71 -0.46
N ASP A 194 -3.63 4.05 -0.39
CA ASP A 194 -3.98 4.82 0.80
C ASP A 194 -5.39 4.56 1.30
N LEU A 195 -6.30 4.24 0.40
CA LEU A 195 -7.70 3.98 0.73
C LEU A 195 -8.02 2.49 0.74
N LEU A 196 -7.49 1.73 -0.24
CA LEU A 196 -7.80 0.32 -0.39
C LEU A 196 -7.38 -0.50 0.83
N LEU A 197 -6.18 -0.25 1.35
CA LEU A 197 -5.67 -1.05 2.46
C LEU A 197 -6.52 -0.90 3.73
N PRO A 198 -6.85 0.32 4.23
CA PRO A 198 -7.79 0.48 5.34
C PRO A 198 -9.16 -0.16 5.11
N LEU A 199 -9.71 -0.08 3.88
CA LEU A 199 -10.99 -0.71 3.56
C LEU A 199 -10.92 -2.23 3.64
N VAL A 200 -9.86 -2.84 3.09
CA VAL A 200 -9.64 -4.29 3.16
C VAL A 200 -9.57 -4.76 4.62
N PHE A 201 -8.91 -4.02 5.49
CA PHE A 201 -8.84 -4.34 6.92
C PHE A 201 -10.18 -4.12 7.63
N ALA A 202 -10.91 -3.06 7.26
CA ALA A 202 -12.25 -2.82 7.79
C ALA A 202 -13.24 -3.94 7.48
N LEU A 203 -13.13 -4.61 6.33
CA LEU A 203 -13.98 -5.73 5.93
C LEU A 203 -13.89 -6.95 6.88
N VAL A 204 -12.83 -7.06 7.65
CA VAL A 204 -12.64 -8.13 8.66
C VAL A 204 -12.60 -7.57 10.09
N GLY A 205 -13.24 -6.44 10.31
CA GLY A 205 -13.41 -5.85 11.64
C GLY A 205 -12.16 -5.16 12.21
N ALA A 206 -11.09 -5.01 11.42
CA ALA A 206 -9.88 -4.34 11.86
C ALA A 206 -9.89 -2.85 11.50
N GLU A 207 -9.18 -2.05 12.28
CA GLU A 207 -9.03 -0.61 12.08
C GLU A 207 -7.57 -0.24 12.00
N GLU A 208 -7.28 0.79 11.21
CA GLU A 208 -5.96 1.38 11.15
C GLU A 208 -5.59 2.05 12.46
N THR A 209 -4.36 1.81 12.90
CA THR A 209 -3.74 2.50 14.03
C THR A 209 -2.67 3.46 13.50
N PHE A 210 -2.57 4.64 14.10
CA PHE A 210 -1.54 5.61 13.75
C PHE A 210 -0.14 5.11 14.10
N ASN A 211 0.78 5.20 13.14
CA ASN A 211 2.19 4.89 13.36
C ASN A 211 2.98 6.16 13.70
N PRO A 212 3.47 6.32 14.96
CA PRO A 212 4.24 7.49 15.35
C PRO A 212 5.65 7.54 14.72
N ASP A 213 6.12 6.42 14.17
CA ASP A 213 7.43 6.33 13.52
C ASP A 213 7.45 6.96 12.12
N ILE A 214 6.26 7.25 11.55
CA ILE A 214 6.12 7.84 10.23
C ILE A 214 6.06 9.35 10.32
N ILE A 215 6.84 10.04 9.52
CA ILE A 215 6.70 11.47 9.27
C ILE A 215 6.44 11.73 7.79
N GLU A 216 5.38 12.53 7.53
CA GLU A 216 5.10 13.09 6.23
C GLU A 216 5.96 14.34 6.01
N CYS A 217 6.89 14.29 5.05
CA CYS A 217 7.69 15.46 4.69
C CYS A 217 6.93 16.37 3.75
N LYS A 218 6.55 17.55 4.22
CA LYS A 218 6.11 18.65 3.37
C LYS A 218 7.32 19.23 2.63
N ARG A 219 7.10 19.86 1.46
CA ARG A 219 8.13 20.42 0.55
C ARG A 219 9.25 21.23 1.21
N ASN A 220 9.05 21.74 2.43
CA ASN A 220 9.99 22.60 3.16
C ASN A 220 10.63 21.91 4.38
N LEU A 221 10.41 20.62 4.59
CA LEU A 221 11.01 19.89 5.70
C LEU A 221 12.30 19.25 5.20
N ASN A 222 13.44 19.66 5.78
CA ASN A 222 14.69 18.95 5.53
C ASN A 222 14.59 17.58 6.23
N TRP A 223 14.28 16.54 5.46
CA TRP A 223 14.12 15.16 5.93
C TRP A 223 15.39 14.63 6.61
N GLU A 224 16.58 15.15 6.28
CA GLU A 224 17.85 14.78 6.91
C GLU A 224 17.91 15.16 8.40
N ASN A 225 17.17 16.17 8.81
CA ASN A 225 17.12 16.66 10.18
C ASN A 225 16.03 16.02 11.04
N THR A 226 15.32 15.01 10.53
CA THR A 226 14.33 14.29 11.31
C THR A 226 14.95 13.05 11.96
N ASN A 227 14.53 12.73 13.18
CA ASN A 227 14.90 11.48 13.87
C ASN A 227 13.88 10.35 13.65
N HIS A 228 12.88 10.58 12.81
CA HIS A 228 11.87 9.56 12.53
C HIS A 228 12.46 8.40 11.73
N PRO A 229 12.19 7.15 12.12
CA PRO A 229 12.71 5.97 11.44
C PRO A 229 12.09 5.71 10.06
N LEU A 230 10.93 6.33 9.76
CA LEU A 230 10.27 6.24 8.46
C LEU A 230 9.85 7.63 7.97
N VAL A 231 10.37 8.01 6.82
CA VAL A 231 10.09 9.31 6.18
C VAL A 231 9.38 9.07 4.86
N HIS A 232 8.27 9.76 4.62
CA HIS A 232 7.50 9.68 3.39
C HIS A 232 7.48 11.01 2.64
N GLN A 233 7.17 10.98 1.33
CA GLN A 233 7.20 12.13 0.41
C GLN A 233 8.59 12.75 0.21
N PHE A 234 9.54 11.90 0.12
CA PHE A 234 10.92 12.21 -0.19
C PHE A 234 11.06 12.39 -1.71
N LYS A 235 10.84 13.62 -2.20
CA LYS A 235 10.78 13.92 -3.65
C LYS A 235 12.06 14.51 -4.26
N GLU A 236 13.17 14.53 -3.52
CA GLU A 236 14.43 15.15 -4.01
C GLU A 236 15.13 14.39 -5.14
N PHE A 237 14.67 13.18 -5.46
CA PHE A 237 15.27 12.32 -6.49
C PHE A 237 14.43 12.17 -7.76
N TYR A 238 13.32 12.87 -7.88
CA TYR A 238 12.47 12.89 -9.07
C TYR A 238 12.97 13.88 -10.11
#